data_140243327b66a5613aa93a71333a9c3b
#
_entry.id   140243327b66a5613aa93a71333a9c3b
#
_cell.length_a   1.000
_cell.length_b   1.000
_cell.length_c   1.000
_cell.angle_alpha   90.00
_cell.angle_beta   90.00
_cell.angle_gamma   90.00
#
_symmetry.space_group_name_H-M   'P 1'
#
loop_
_entity.id
_entity.type
_entity.pdbx_description
1 polymer ?
#
loop_
_entity_poly.entity_id
_entity_poly.type
_entity_poly.pdbx_seq_one_letter_code
_entity_poly.pdbx_strand_id
1 'polypeptide(L)'
;MKTIGCRVLMMTTFFLLVSAAPLLWAQPEKIVLEGRTRPAVTFPHQRHMEAELSCKDCHHLYENGKNILDESKLEEGNKDLRCVACHGRGSRLNLEEAFHNQCIGCHRKAQRENKKAVPQYCGGCHIRK
;
A
#
# COMPACT_ATOMS: atom_id res chain seq x y z
N MET A 1 -65.82 -26.14 -0.79
CA MET A 1 -65.57 -24.79 -1.32
C MET A 1 -64.14 -24.40 -1.02
N LYS A 2 -63.46 -24.00 -2.01
CA LYS A 2 -62.05 -23.92 -2.34
C LYS A 2 -61.24 -22.91 -1.50
N THR A 3 -60.20 -23.37 -0.83
CA THR A 3 -59.16 -22.55 -0.24
C THR A 3 -57.99 -22.36 -1.24
N ILE A 4 -58.06 -21.31 -2.03
CA ILE A 4 -56.98 -20.85 -2.89
C ILE A 4 -56.65 -19.44 -2.42
N GLY A 5 -55.55 -19.20 -1.76
CA GLY A 5 -55.23 -17.80 -1.41
C GLY A 5 -54.07 -17.60 -0.43
N CYS A 6 -53.14 -18.54 -0.24
CA CYS A 6 -52.04 -18.30 0.67
C CYS A 6 -50.66 -18.76 0.15
N ARG A 7 -50.46 -18.78 -1.16
CA ARG A 7 -49.15 -19.22 -1.74
C ARG A 7 -48.44 -18.20 -2.64
N VAL A 8 -48.94 -16.99 -2.74
CA VAL A 8 -48.34 -15.96 -3.64
C VAL A 8 -47.56 -14.86 -2.89
N LEU A 9 -47.62 -14.80 -1.57
CA LEU A 9 -47.00 -13.71 -0.82
C LEU A 9 -45.61 -14.04 -0.19
N MET A 10 -44.99 -15.16 -0.58
CA MET A 10 -43.71 -15.58 0.00
C MET A 10 -42.54 -15.60 -0.98
N MET A 11 -42.70 -15.07 -2.19
CA MET A 11 -41.62 -15.08 -3.20
C MET A 11 -41.05 -13.70 -3.59
N THR A 12 -41.47 -12.63 -2.95
CA THR A 12 -41.01 -11.29 -3.33
C THR A 12 -40.04 -10.61 -2.36
N THR A 13 -39.65 -11.25 -1.25
CA THR A 13 -38.69 -10.66 -0.29
C THR A 13 -37.26 -11.18 -0.39
N PHE A 14 -36.96 -12.03 -1.39
CA PHE A 14 -35.62 -12.61 -1.51
C PHE A 14 -34.68 -11.89 -2.50
N PHE A 15 -35.05 -10.72 -3.01
CA PHE A 15 -34.27 -10.09 -4.10
C PHE A 15 -33.66 -8.72 -3.78
N LEU A 16 -33.50 -8.33 -2.53
CA LEU A 16 -32.90 -7.03 -2.16
C LEU A 16 -31.77 -7.12 -1.12
N LEU A 17 -31.07 -8.25 -1.05
CA LEU A 17 -29.72 -8.29 -0.51
C LEU A 17 -28.72 -8.13 -1.66
N VAL A 18 -28.81 -7.02 -2.40
CA VAL A 18 -27.68 -6.53 -3.15
C VAL A 18 -26.63 -6.14 -2.10
N SER A 19 -25.72 -7.06 -1.85
CA SER A 19 -24.51 -6.82 -1.09
C SER A 19 -23.88 -5.54 -1.60
N ALA A 20 -23.93 -4.48 -0.80
CA ALA A 20 -23.01 -3.37 -0.90
C ALA A 20 -21.62 -3.95 -0.58
N ALA A 21 -20.98 -4.57 -1.58
CA ALA A 21 -19.58 -4.89 -1.49
C ALA A 21 -18.88 -3.57 -1.17
N PRO A 22 -18.09 -3.49 -0.08
CA PRO A 22 -17.31 -2.29 0.16
C PRO A 22 -16.48 -2.07 -1.10
N LEU A 23 -16.53 -0.87 -1.66
CA LEU A 23 -15.58 -0.40 -2.65
C LEU A 23 -14.21 -0.48 -1.96
N LEU A 24 -13.58 -1.64 -2.03
CA LEU A 24 -12.19 -1.82 -1.67
C LEU A 24 -11.42 -0.94 -2.66
N TRP A 25 -10.95 0.19 -2.18
CA TRP A 25 -10.06 1.08 -2.92
C TRP A 25 -8.85 0.24 -3.32
N ALA A 26 -8.78 -0.10 -4.60
CA ALA A 26 -7.72 -0.93 -5.12
C ALA A 26 -6.41 -0.14 -5.04
N GLN A 27 -5.55 -0.52 -4.10
CA GLN A 27 -4.20 0.03 -4.03
C GLN A 27 -3.42 -0.39 -5.28
N PRO A 28 -2.55 0.47 -5.83
CA PRO A 28 -1.82 0.14 -7.03
C PRO A 28 -0.95 -1.10 -6.84
N GLU A 29 -1.04 -2.06 -7.75
CA GLU A 29 -0.24 -3.29 -7.70
C GLU A 29 1.26 -3.00 -7.71
N LYS A 30 1.67 -2.06 -8.54
CA LYS A 30 3.06 -1.65 -8.76
C LYS A 30 3.16 -0.13 -8.83
N ILE A 31 4.22 0.40 -8.26
CA ILE A 31 4.53 1.83 -8.28
C ILE A 31 5.91 1.99 -8.93
N VAL A 32 6.03 2.89 -9.91
CA VAL A 32 7.31 3.24 -10.51
C VAL A 32 7.91 4.41 -9.73
N LEU A 33 9.07 4.19 -9.13
CA LEU A 33 9.86 5.19 -8.44
C LEU A 33 10.96 5.65 -9.38
N GLU A 34 10.86 6.88 -9.85
CA GLU A 34 11.82 7.43 -10.81
C GLU A 34 13.22 7.54 -10.21
N GLY A 35 14.19 7.02 -10.95
CA GLY A 35 15.61 7.15 -10.63
C GLY A 35 16.19 8.45 -11.18
N ARG A 36 17.23 8.98 -10.52
CA ARG A 36 17.98 10.16 -11.05
C ARG A 36 19.14 9.72 -11.94
N THR A 37 20.06 8.95 -11.37
CA THR A 37 21.28 8.46 -12.02
C THR A 37 21.24 6.96 -12.28
N ARG A 38 20.33 6.26 -11.63
CA ARG A 38 20.09 4.82 -11.80
C ARG A 38 18.74 4.58 -12.46
N PRO A 39 18.52 3.38 -13.05
CA PRO A 39 17.20 3.00 -13.57
C PRO A 39 16.10 3.19 -12.54
N ALA A 40 14.87 3.45 -13.00
CA ALA A 40 13.70 3.50 -12.16
C ALA A 40 13.49 2.17 -11.43
N VAL A 41 12.91 2.23 -10.22
CA VAL A 41 12.57 1.05 -9.42
C VAL A 41 11.09 0.74 -9.61
N THR A 42 10.76 -0.46 -10.05
CA THR A 42 9.38 -0.94 -10.02
C THR A 42 9.10 -1.56 -8.67
N PHE A 43 8.44 -0.82 -7.81
CA PHE A 43 8.07 -1.25 -6.46
C PHE A 43 6.80 -2.08 -6.49
N PRO A 44 6.83 -3.36 -6.12
CA PRO A 44 5.65 -4.22 -6.13
C PRO A 44 4.84 -4.01 -4.83
N HIS A 45 4.02 -2.96 -4.78
CA HIS A 45 3.26 -2.56 -3.59
C HIS A 45 2.37 -3.70 -3.09
N GLN A 46 1.63 -4.35 -3.98
CA GLN A 46 0.74 -5.46 -3.64
C GLN A 46 1.48 -6.59 -2.91
N ARG A 47 2.70 -6.96 -3.34
CA ARG A 47 3.51 -8.00 -2.68
C ARG A 47 3.86 -7.64 -1.24
N HIS A 48 4.03 -6.36 -0.93
CA HIS A 48 4.31 -5.89 0.44
C HIS A 48 3.05 -5.97 1.30
N MET A 49 1.89 -5.67 0.74
CA MET A 49 0.60 -5.87 1.41
C MET A 49 0.32 -7.35 1.71
N GLU A 50 0.62 -8.24 0.77
CA GLU A 50 0.51 -9.70 0.95
C GLU A 50 1.49 -10.28 1.98
N ALA A 51 2.54 -9.53 2.33
CA ALA A 51 3.48 -9.88 3.39
C ALA A 51 3.02 -9.44 4.79
N GLU A 52 1.74 -9.05 4.94
CA GLU A 52 1.10 -8.63 6.18
C GLU A 52 1.76 -7.42 6.85
N LEU A 53 2.36 -6.53 6.04
CA LEU A 53 2.91 -5.27 6.52
C LEU A 53 1.80 -4.24 6.70
N SER A 54 1.87 -3.48 7.79
CA SER A 54 1.00 -2.33 8.03
C SER A 54 1.35 -1.17 7.08
N CYS A 55 0.35 -0.38 6.70
CA CYS A 55 0.59 0.87 5.95
C CYS A 55 1.63 1.75 6.66
N LYS A 56 1.59 1.79 7.99
CA LYS A 56 2.49 2.59 8.83
C LYS A 56 3.94 2.06 8.92
N ASP A 57 4.19 0.84 8.45
CA ASP A 57 5.57 0.33 8.35
C ASP A 57 6.36 1.07 7.26
N CYS A 58 5.66 1.63 6.27
CA CYS A 58 6.26 2.39 5.18
C CYS A 58 5.83 3.86 5.18
N HIS A 59 4.55 4.12 5.37
CA HIS A 59 4.00 5.47 5.37
C HIS A 59 4.01 6.09 6.77
N HIS A 60 4.44 7.33 6.87
CA HIS A 60 4.53 8.02 8.14
C HIS A 60 4.27 9.52 7.99
N LEU A 61 3.73 10.08 9.05
CA LEU A 61 3.66 11.51 9.31
C LEU A 61 4.03 11.69 10.78
N TYR A 62 5.25 12.13 11.06
CA TYR A 62 5.72 12.26 12.43
C TYR A 62 5.42 13.64 13.00
N GLU A 63 4.80 13.63 14.19
CA GLU A 63 4.62 14.79 15.05
C GLU A 63 5.07 14.41 16.47
N ASN A 64 5.96 15.20 17.05
CA ASN A 64 6.51 14.95 18.40
C ASN A 64 7.05 13.51 18.60
N GLY A 65 7.68 12.94 17.57
CA GLY A 65 8.25 11.59 17.60
C GLY A 65 7.24 10.44 17.46
N LYS A 66 5.95 10.75 17.27
CA LYS A 66 4.89 9.75 17.07
C LYS A 66 4.42 9.76 15.62
N ASN A 67 4.25 8.60 15.01
CA ASN A 67 3.59 8.51 13.69
C ASN A 67 2.08 8.70 13.85
N ILE A 68 1.59 9.87 13.43
CA ILE A 68 0.18 10.27 13.50
C ILE A 68 -0.57 10.07 12.18
N LEU A 69 0.02 9.37 11.23
CA LEU A 69 -0.60 9.15 9.92
C LEU A 69 -2.00 8.55 10.06
N ASP A 70 -2.97 9.18 9.41
CA ASP A 70 -4.29 8.64 9.17
C ASP A 70 -4.28 7.84 7.85
N GLU A 71 -4.41 6.53 7.95
CA GLU A 71 -4.33 5.61 6.81
C GLU A 71 -5.45 5.82 5.79
N SER A 72 -6.60 6.36 6.21
CA SER A 72 -7.71 6.69 5.32
C SER A 72 -7.37 7.77 4.30
N LYS A 73 -6.30 8.53 4.54
CA LYS A 73 -5.79 9.56 3.64
C LYS A 73 -4.77 9.05 2.62
N LEU A 74 -4.40 7.76 2.69
CA LEU A 74 -3.50 7.11 1.74
C LEU A 74 -4.24 6.75 0.45
N GLU A 75 -4.71 7.76 -0.26
CA GLU A 75 -5.41 7.63 -1.53
C GLU A 75 -4.56 8.12 -2.70
N GLU A 76 -4.84 7.61 -3.89
CA GLU A 76 -4.17 8.03 -5.10
C GLU A 76 -4.43 9.54 -5.33
N GLY A 77 -3.34 10.26 -5.61
CA GLY A 77 -3.41 11.71 -5.86
C GLY A 77 -3.15 12.59 -4.63
N ASN A 78 -3.19 12.07 -3.41
CA ASN A 78 -2.81 12.86 -2.23
C ASN A 78 -1.31 13.18 -2.26
N LYS A 79 -0.98 14.43 -2.62
CA LYS A 79 0.41 14.88 -2.79
C LYS A 79 1.11 15.14 -1.46
N ASP A 80 0.37 15.45 -0.42
CA ASP A 80 0.91 15.86 0.89
C ASP A 80 1.51 14.67 1.66
N LEU A 81 1.07 13.45 1.33
CA LEU A 81 1.58 12.21 1.92
C LEU A 81 2.62 11.50 1.05
N ARG A 82 3.05 12.12 -0.05
CA ARG A 82 4.18 11.58 -0.84
C ARG A 82 5.50 11.84 -0.14
N CYS A 83 6.41 10.88 -0.21
CA CYS A 83 7.73 10.99 0.42
C CYS A 83 8.43 12.34 0.09
N VAL A 84 8.29 12.81 -1.17
CA VAL A 84 8.91 14.06 -1.65
C VAL A 84 8.35 15.32 -0.96
N ALA A 85 7.15 15.27 -0.39
CA ALA A 85 6.57 16.42 0.32
C ALA A 85 7.43 16.85 1.51
N CYS A 86 8.00 15.86 2.22
CA CYS A 86 8.88 16.11 3.37
C CYS A 86 10.37 15.83 3.06
N HIS A 87 10.66 14.84 2.20
CA HIS A 87 12.02 14.43 1.83
C HIS A 87 12.49 15.07 0.52
N GLY A 88 12.04 16.28 0.22
CA GLY A 88 12.44 17.04 -0.96
C GLY A 88 13.86 17.64 -0.89
N ARG A 89 14.20 18.51 -1.85
CA ARG A 89 15.49 19.19 -1.87
C ARG A 89 15.63 20.08 -0.63
N GLY A 90 16.80 19.99 0.03
CA GLY A 90 17.10 20.77 1.22
C GLY A 90 16.60 20.15 2.54
N SER A 91 15.88 19.04 2.51
CA SER A 91 15.56 18.30 3.72
C SER A 91 16.82 17.63 4.29
N ARG A 92 16.87 17.48 5.61
CA ARG A 92 18.00 16.82 6.30
C ARG A 92 18.17 15.36 5.85
N LEU A 93 17.08 14.68 5.53
CA LEU A 93 17.05 13.36 4.92
C LEU A 93 16.41 13.50 3.55
N ASN A 94 17.20 13.46 2.50
CA ASN A 94 16.71 13.61 1.14
C ASN A 94 15.93 12.36 0.67
N LEU A 95 15.23 12.48 -0.46
CA LEU A 95 14.34 11.43 -0.97
C LEU A 95 15.07 10.11 -1.25
N GLU A 96 16.27 10.16 -1.80
CA GLU A 96 17.08 8.97 -2.10
C GLU A 96 17.46 8.23 -0.83
N GLU A 97 17.97 8.96 0.16
CA GLU A 97 18.32 8.40 1.48
C GLU A 97 17.08 7.87 2.22
N ALA A 98 15.95 8.57 2.14
CA ALA A 98 14.71 8.12 2.75
C ALA A 98 14.28 6.75 2.19
N PHE A 99 14.27 6.58 0.87
CA PHE A 99 13.96 5.28 0.25
C PHE A 99 14.99 4.20 0.60
N HIS A 100 16.28 4.51 0.50
CA HIS A 100 17.31 3.53 0.80
C HIS A 100 17.26 3.07 2.26
N ASN A 101 17.09 3.98 3.20
CA ASN A 101 16.98 3.64 4.62
C ASN A 101 15.73 2.79 4.89
N GLN A 102 14.59 3.15 4.33
CA GLN A 102 13.33 2.44 4.51
C GLN A 102 13.39 1.03 3.91
N CYS A 103 13.71 0.92 2.62
CA CYS A 103 13.67 -0.36 1.92
C CYS A 103 14.79 -1.31 2.36
N ILE A 104 16.05 -0.85 2.34
CA ILE A 104 17.21 -1.70 2.67
C ILE A 104 17.23 -2.05 4.15
N GLY A 105 16.83 -1.14 5.02
CA GLY A 105 16.75 -1.37 6.47
C GLY A 105 15.80 -2.52 6.80
N CYS A 106 14.58 -2.48 6.25
CA CYS A 106 13.58 -3.53 6.43
C CYS A 106 14.02 -4.86 5.77
N HIS A 107 14.52 -4.84 4.54
CA HIS A 107 14.98 -6.03 3.83
C HIS A 107 16.13 -6.73 4.56
N ARG A 108 17.09 -5.99 5.10
CA ARG A 108 18.16 -6.56 5.92
C ARG A 108 17.64 -7.21 7.21
N LYS A 109 16.66 -6.62 7.86
CA LYS A 109 15.99 -7.21 9.01
C LYS A 109 15.29 -8.50 8.64
N ALA A 110 14.46 -8.49 7.57
CA ALA A 110 13.73 -9.65 7.08
C ALA A 110 14.67 -10.82 6.73
N GLN A 111 15.83 -10.55 6.12
CA GLN A 111 16.80 -11.59 5.82
C GLN A 111 17.44 -12.18 7.08
N ARG A 112 17.79 -11.36 8.07
CA ARG A 112 18.33 -11.86 9.36
C ARG A 112 17.34 -12.76 10.10
N GLU A 113 16.06 -12.52 9.95
CA GLU A 113 14.98 -13.31 10.53
C GLU A 113 14.61 -14.54 9.69
N ASN A 114 15.44 -14.91 8.70
CA ASN A 114 15.22 -16.02 7.75
C ASN A 114 13.88 -15.93 6.98
N LYS A 115 13.34 -14.74 6.89
CA LYS A 115 12.18 -14.46 6.05
C LYS A 115 12.70 -14.23 4.63
N LYS A 116 12.28 -15.01 3.69
CA LYS A 116 12.47 -14.99 2.22
C LYS A 116 13.64 -14.13 1.67
N ALA A 117 14.30 -14.56 0.62
CA ALA A 117 15.28 -13.76 -0.12
C ALA A 117 14.65 -12.45 -0.62
N VAL A 118 15.16 -11.31 -0.17
CA VAL A 118 14.70 -9.97 -0.53
C VAL A 118 15.87 -9.15 -1.10
N PRO A 119 15.63 -8.24 -2.06
CA PRO A 119 16.71 -7.46 -2.68
C PRO A 119 17.34 -6.49 -1.66
N GLN A 120 18.67 -6.45 -1.62
CA GLN A 120 19.42 -5.57 -0.72
C GLN A 120 20.52 -4.77 -1.44
N TYR A 121 20.78 -5.11 -2.69
CA TYR A 121 21.84 -4.51 -3.50
C TYR A 121 21.25 -3.71 -4.65
N CYS A 122 22.00 -2.76 -5.15
CA CYS A 122 21.57 -1.84 -6.20
C CYS A 122 20.85 -2.53 -7.38
N GLY A 123 21.45 -3.60 -7.93
CA GLY A 123 20.89 -4.31 -9.08
C GLY A 123 19.65 -5.13 -8.81
N GLY A 124 19.31 -5.38 -7.53
CA GLY A 124 18.06 -6.06 -7.16
C GLY A 124 16.84 -5.14 -7.19
N CYS A 125 17.07 -3.83 -7.13
CA CYS A 125 16.02 -2.80 -7.20
C CYS A 125 16.10 -2.00 -8.51
N HIS A 126 17.31 -1.55 -8.89
CA HIS A 126 17.59 -0.79 -10.10
C HIS A 126 17.97 -1.73 -11.26
N ILE A 127 16.97 -2.37 -11.86
CA ILE A 127 17.19 -3.35 -12.92
C ILE A 127 17.45 -2.63 -14.24
N ARG A 128 18.61 -2.89 -14.86
CA ARG A 128 18.90 -2.47 -16.23
C ARG A 128 18.16 -3.39 -17.19
N LYS A 129 17.39 -2.81 -18.09
CA LYS A 129 16.77 -3.54 -19.20
C LYS A 129 17.81 -3.81 -20.28
#